data_65245cf8ca1012f2ba286f6232d30ce4
#
_entry.id   65245cf8ca1012f2ba286f6232d30ce4
#
_cell.length_a   1.000
_cell.length_b   1.000
_cell.length_c   1.000
_cell.angle_alpha   90.00
_cell.angle_beta   90.00
_cell.angle_gamma   90.00
#
_symmetry.space_group_name_H-M   'P 1'
#
loop_
_entity.id
_entity.type
_entity.pdbx_description
1 polymer ?
#
loop_
_entity_poly.entity_id
_entity_poly.type
_entity_poly.pdbx_seq_one_letter_code
_entity_poly.pdbx_strand_id
1 'polypeptide(L)'
;MSLPPLYALRAFEVAARLNSFSKAAEALNITPGAVSRHVRTLEMWFGCELFKRQGPRVEVSEAGRILAGQLSESFSNIEWACRAFRSENHLLRLKAPSTLTMRWLLNVLKSFRENHAKPKVEIASVWMDFDTVDFSREPYDCAILLGNGYFGESTESRLLFSEWLIPVCTPSLLESARHQLPQCDLIHPSPDRRDWRRWLKRTGLFPGLDMSGGIVFDTLEQGSLAAMHGHGVAMADLRLTLEALKSGLLALPFREAIATGDGYYLVWPKNSLRRQSIERLLAWLNLNSPVVPSLDIVCLEYDEKRFS
;
A
#
# COMPACT_ATOMS: atom_id res chain seq x y z
N MET A 1 -9.45 -6.96 -32.68
CA MET A 1 -10.82 -6.64 -32.18
C MET A 1 -10.98 -5.15 -32.19
N SER A 2 -12.07 -4.61 -32.78
CA SER A 2 -12.38 -3.18 -32.69
C SER A 2 -13.02 -2.90 -31.31
N LEU A 3 -12.60 -1.83 -30.65
CA LEU A 3 -13.25 -1.36 -29.44
C LEU A 3 -14.55 -0.62 -29.81
N PRO A 4 -15.56 -0.63 -28.92
CA PRO A 4 -16.70 0.28 -29.08
C PRO A 4 -16.21 1.73 -29.00
N PRO A 5 -17.00 2.71 -29.51
CA PRO A 5 -16.62 4.11 -29.45
C PRO A 5 -16.37 4.58 -28.00
N LEU A 6 -15.20 5.17 -27.72
CA LEU A 6 -14.80 5.58 -26.39
C LEU A 6 -15.76 6.58 -25.74
N TYR A 7 -16.34 7.49 -26.54
CA TYR A 7 -17.35 8.44 -26.07
C TYR A 7 -18.65 7.73 -25.61
N ALA A 8 -19.01 6.61 -26.24
CA ALA A 8 -20.16 5.80 -25.82
C ALA A 8 -19.88 5.07 -24.50
N LEU A 9 -18.68 4.47 -24.36
CA LEU A 9 -18.23 3.87 -23.09
C LEU A 9 -18.22 4.89 -21.96
N ARG A 10 -17.73 6.13 -22.23
CA ARG A 10 -17.70 7.20 -21.21
C ARG A 10 -19.11 7.64 -20.82
N ALA A 11 -20.00 7.83 -21.81
CA ALA A 11 -21.39 8.21 -21.52
C ALA A 11 -22.11 7.16 -20.69
N PHE A 12 -21.88 5.87 -20.98
CA PHE A 12 -22.43 4.76 -20.22
C PHE A 12 -21.86 4.73 -18.77
N GLU A 13 -20.55 4.82 -18.60
CA GLU A 13 -19.91 4.80 -17.27
C GLU A 13 -20.49 5.91 -16.39
N VAL A 14 -20.54 7.15 -16.88
CA VAL A 14 -21.06 8.29 -16.12
C VAL A 14 -22.55 8.12 -15.81
N ALA A 15 -23.35 7.60 -16.76
CA ALA A 15 -24.77 7.34 -16.54
C ALA A 15 -25.01 6.24 -15.50
N ALA A 16 -24.19 5.20 -15.52
CA ALA A 16 -24.26 4.10 -14.56
C ALA A 16 -23.88 4.57 -13.14
N ARG A 17 -22.79 5.31 -13.02
CA ARG A 17 -22.30 5.86 -11.75
C ARG A 17 -23.27 6.85 -11.11
N LEU A 18 -23.91 7.73 -11.92
CA LEU A 18 -24.88 8.72 -11.45
C LEU A 18 -26.31 8.17 -11.38
N ASN A 19 -26.54 6.97 -11.89
CA ASN A 19 -27.84 6.31 -12.04
C ASN A 19 -28.89 7.25 -12.67
N SER A 20 -28.47 8.07 -13.66
CA SER A 20 -29.31 9.09 -14.27
C SER A 20 -28.72 9.57 -15.61
N PHE A 21 -29.52 9.50 -16.66
CA PHE A 21 -29.13 10.04 -17.97
C PHE A 21 -29.07 11.56 -17.99
N SER A 22 -29.95 12.24 -17.26
CA SER A 22 -29.95 13.71 -17.18
C SER A 22 -28.71 14.23 -16.44
N LYS A 23 -28.37 13.66 -15.28
CA LYS A 23 -27.14 14.03 -14.55
C LYS A 23 -25.87 13.70 -15.34
N ALA A 24 -25.87 12.59 -16.07
CA ALA A 24 -24.75 12.23 -16.94
C ALA A 24 -24.59 13.22 -18.09
N ALA A 25 -25.69 13.67 -18.66
CA ALA A 25 -25.71 14.67 -19.73
C ALA A 25 -25.10 16.01 -19.24
N GLU A 26 -25.49 16.48 -18.06
CA GLU A 26 -24.91 17.66 -17.41
C GLU A 26 -23.40 17.50 -17.18
N ALA A 27 -22.98 16.36 -16.59
CA ALA A 27 -21.58 16.08 -16.30
C ALA A 27 -20.70 16.00 -17.56
N LEU A 28 -21.27 15.61 -18.69
CA LEU A 28 -20.57 15.45 -19.97
C LEU A 28 -20.77 16.63 -20.92
N ASN A 29 -21.55 17.64 -20.53
CA ASN A 29 -21.95 18.78 -21.40
C ASN A 29 -22.57 18.34 -22.74
N ILE A 30 -23.47 17.36 -22.70
CA ILE A 30 -24.24 16.86 -23.86
C ILE A 30 -25.72 16.77 -23.50
N THR A 31 -26.55 16.39 -24.45
CA THR A 31 -28.01 16.24 -24.21
C THR A 31 -28.35 14.85 -23.63
N PRO A 32 -29.44 14.72 -22.85
CA PRO A 32 -29.90 13.40 -22.37
C PRO A 32 -30.21 12.43 -23.51
N GLY A 33 -30.70 12.93 -24.64
CA GLY A 33 -30.92 12.13 -25.86
C GLY A 33 -29.63 11.60 -26.45
N ALA A 34 -28.53 12.34 -26.37
CA ALA A 34 -27.21 11.86 -26.81
C ALA A 34 -26.69 10.76 -25.89
N VAL A 35 -26.82 10.90 -24.57
CA VAL A 35 -26.47 9.82 -23.59
C VAL A 35 -27.25 8.55 -23.91
N SER A 36 -28.57 8.66 -24.09
CA SER A 36 -29.42 7.51 -24.45
C SER A 36 -29.00 6.83 -25.76
N ARG A 37 -28.60 7.62 -26.77
CA ARG A 37 -28.10 7.09 -28.05
C ARG A 37 -26.77 6.35 -27.86
N HIS A 38 -25.86 6.91 -27.09
CA HIS A 38 -24.57 6.29 -26.81
C HIS A 38 -24.71 4.95 -26.06
N VAL A 39 -25.61 4.92 -25.07
CA VAL A 39 -25.94 3.68 -24.34
C VAL A 39 -26.51 2.62 -25.31
N ARG A 40 -27.46 2.98 -26.16
CA ARG A 40 -28.01 2.04 -27.17
C ARG A 40 -26.94 1.53 -28.13
N THR A 41 -25.98 2.37 -28.54
CA THR A 41 -24.87 1.94 -29.38
C THR A 41 -24.05 0.83 -28.71
N LEU A 42 -23.81 0.94 -27.39
CA LEU A 42 -23.13 -0.11 -26.64
C LEU A 42 -23.97 -1.36 -26.45
N GLU A 43 -25.26 -1.22 -26.14
CA GLU A 43 -26.18 -2.35 -26.00
C GLU A 43 -26.25 -3.17 -27.29
N MET A 44 -26.29 -2.50 -28.45
CA MET A 44 -26.19 -3.16 -29.74
C MET A 44 -24.85 -3.84 -29.99
N TRP A 45 -23.74 -3.20 -29.53
CA TRP A 45 -22.40 -3.74 -29.73
C TRP A 45 -22.13 -4.96 -28.86
N PHE A 46 -22.62 -4.96 -27.60
CA PHE A 46 -22.49 -6.08 -26.65
C PHE A 46 -23.59 -7.14 -26.82
N GLY A 47 -24.67 -6.83 -27.48
CA GLY A 47 -25.83 -7.72 -27.66
C GLY A 47 -26.63 -7.96 -26.38
N CYS A 48 -26.52 -7.06 -25.38
CA CYS A 48 -27.26 -7.16 -24.13
C CYS A 48 -27.68 -5.79 -23.61
N GLU A 49 -28.72 -5.76 -22.77
CA GLU A 49 -29.17 -4.54 -22.10
C GLU A 49 -28.22 -4.20 -20.94
N LEU A 50 -27.71 -2.97 -20.95
CA LEU A 50 -26.88 -2.40 -19.89
C LEU A 50 -27.70 -1.62 -18.86
N PHE A 51 -28.91 -1.20 -19.26
CA PHE A 51 -29.91 -0.60 -18.38
C PHE A 51 -31.27 -1.28 -18.52
N LYS A 52 -31.94 -1.47 -17.39
CA LYS A 52 -33.36 -1.89 -17.34
C LYS A 52 -34.23 -0.64 -17.31
N ARG A 53 -35.26 -0.59 -18.15
CA ARG A 53 -36.22 0.51 -18.19
C ARG A 53 -37.44 0.12 -17.36
N GLN A 54 -37.61 0.74 -16.21
CA GLN A 54 -38.80 0.58 -15.37
C GLN A 54 -39.56 1.92 -15.33
N GLY A 55 -40.42 2.15 -16.31
CA GLY A 55 -41.15 3.43 -16.45
C GLY A 55 -40.19 4.61 -16.68
N PRO A 56 -40.33 5.72 -15.93
CA PRO A 56 -39.47 6.90 -16.07
C PRO A 56 -38.08 6.75 -15.44
N ARG A 57 -37.84 5.67 -14.69
CA ARG A 57 -36.57 5.39 -14.02
C ARG A 57 -35.73 4.42 -14.84
N VAL A 58 -34.44 4.65 -14.80
CA VAL A 58 -33.43 3.84 -15.47
C VAL A 58 -32.58 3.20 -14.38
N GLU A 59 -32.51 1.88 -14.37
CA GLU A 59 -31.67 1.12 -13.44
C GLU A 59 -30.60 0.37 -14.20
N VAL A 60 -29.39 0.35 -13.66
CA VAL A 60 -28.26 -0.38 -14.27
C VAL A 60 -28.53 -1.89 -14.15
N SER A 61 -28.42 -2.63 -15.27
CA SER A 61 -28.53 -4.09 -15.28
C SER A 61 -27.32 -4.72 -14.54
N GLU A 62 -27.37 -6.03 -14.29
CA GLU A 62 -26.23 -6.73 -13.69
C GLU A 62 -25.00 -6.70 -14.63
N ALA A 63 -25.18 -6.97 -15.93
CA ALA A 63 -24.14 -6.82 -16.94
C ALA A 63 -23.59 -5.38 -16.99
N GLY A 64 -24.49 -4.38 -16.92
CA GLY A 64 -24.10 -2.98 -16.84
C GLY A 64 -23.28 -2.65 -15.60
N ARG A 65 -23.61 -3.23 -14.44
CA ARG A 65 -22.87 -2.97 -13.19
C ARG A 65 -21.44 -3.50 -13.25
N ILE A 66 -21.25 -4.70 -13.79
CA ILE A 66 -19.92 -5.30 -13.99
C ILE A 66 -19.10 -4.44 -14.96
N LEU A 67 -19.67 -4.10 -16.11
CA LEU A 67 -19.01 -3.27 -17.11
C LEU A 67 -18.66 -1.87 -16.57
N ALA A 68 -19.58 -1.22 -15.82
CA ALA A 68 -19.36 0.10 -15.26
C ALA A 68 -18.20 0.12 -14.26
N GLY A 69 -18.05 -0.93 -13.43
CA GLY A 69 -16.92 -1.06 -12.51
C GLY A 69 -15.58 -1.09 -13.25
N GLN A 70 -15.45 -1.94 -14.26
CA GLN A 70 -14.24 -2.06 -15.09
C GLN A 70 -13.93 -0.78 -15.88
N LEU A 71 -14.95 -0.11 -16.40
CA LEU A 71 -14.78 1.15 -17.15
C LEU A 71 -14.39 2.32 -16.22
N SER A 72 -14.93 2.37 -15.02
CA SER A 72 -14.59 3.42 -14.04
C SER A 72 -13.09 3.43 -13.73
N GLU A 73 -12.51 2.26 -13.50
CA GLU A 73 -11.07 2.11 -13.29
C GLU A 73 -10.26 2.48 -14.54
N SER A 74 -10.70 1.98 -15.72
CA SER A 74 -10.04 2.25 -17.00
C SER A 74 -10.04 3.75 -17.36
N PHE A 75 -11.16 4.45 -17.18
CA PHE A 75 -11.25 5.89 -17.41
C PHE A 75 -10.44 6.69 -16.40
N SER A 76 -10.38 6.26 -15.15
CA SER A 76 -9.49 6.88 -14.15
C SER A 76 -8.03 6.80 -14.58
N ASN A 77 -7.60 5.69 -15.14
CA ASN A 77 -6.24 5.50 -15.69
C ASN A 77 -5.98 6.42 -16.91
N ILE A 78 -6.96 6.54 -17.82
CA ILE A 78 -6.86 7.47 -18.97
C ILE A 78 -6.76 8.92 -18.48
N GLU A 79 -7.62 9.33 -17.55
CA GLU A 79 -7.59 10.67 -16.97
C GLU A 79 -6.25 10.95 -16.29
N TRP A 80 -5.71 9.97 -15.57
CA TRP A 80 -4.40 10.09 -14.96
C TRP A 80 -3.31 10.30 -16.00
N ALA A 81 -3.28 9.46 -17.05
CA ALA A 81 -2.31 9.60 -18.15
C ALA A 81 -2.37 11.01 -18.78
N CYS A 82 -3.59 11.51 -19.05
CA CYS A 82 -3.78 12.86 -19.57
C CYS A 82 -3.29 13.96 -18.61
N ARG A 83 -3.53 13.77 -17.29
CA ARG A 83 -3.06 14.74 -16.27
C ARG A 83 -1.55 14.78 -16.16
N ALA A 84 -0.86 13.67 -16.40
CA ALA A 84 0.61 13.61 -16.35
C ALA A 84 1.26 14.58 -17.35
N PHE A 85 0.59 14.87 -18.49
CA PHE A 85 1.07 15.79 -19.51
C PHE A 85 0.66 17.26 -19.30
N ARG A 86 -0.22 17.55 -18.35
CA ARG A 86 -0.54 18.94 -18.00
C ARG A 86 0.53 19.48 -17.07
N SER A 87 1.29 20.45 -17.53
CA SER A 87 2.46 21.05 -16.87
C SER A 87 2.18 21.71 -15.51
N GLU A 88 0.91 21.98 -15.18
CA GLU A 88 0.50 22.63 -13.93
C GLU A 88 0.28 21.65 -12.75
N ASN A 89 0.32 20.34 -12.98
CA ASN A 89 -0.05 19.37 -11.97
C ASN A 89 1.16 18.96 -11.12
N HIS A 90 1.42 19.74 -10.06
CA HIS A 90 2.44 19.43 -9.05
C HIS A 90 1.98 18.35 -8.05
N LEU A 91 1.12 17.43 -8.47
CA LEU A 91 0.64 16.32 -7.67
C LEU A 91 1.50 15.09 -7.93
N LEU A 92 2.03 14.49 -6.88
CA LEU A 92 2.66 13.17 -6.90
C LEU A 92 1.71 12.15 -6.27
N ARG A 93 1.46 11.04 -6.96
CA ARG A 93 0.76 9.87 -6.42
C ARG A 93 1.77 8.86 -5.94
N LEU A 94 1.76 8.65 -4.65
CA LEU A 94 2.67 7.75 -3.94
C LEU A 94 1.90 6.52 -3.45
N LYS A 95 2.29 5.32 -3.90
CA LYS A 95 1.85 4.04 -3.35
C LYS A 95 2.76 3.67 -2.18
N ALA A 96 2.22 3.23 -1.05
CA ALA A 96 3.04 2.85 0.09
C ALA A 96 2.38 1.75 0.95
N PRO A 97 3.19 0.91 1.65
CA PRO A 97 2.68 -0.10 2.57
C PRO A 97 1.88 0.53 3.71
N SER A 98 0.80 -0.13 4.14
CA SER A 98 -0.10 0.38 5.18
C SER A 98 0.62 0.61 6.51
N THR A 99 1.43 -0.32 6.97
CA THR A 99 2.19 -0.21 8.23
C THR A 99 3.13 0.99 8.20
N LEU A 100 3.96 1.12 7.16
CA LEU A 100 4.87 2.24 6.98
C LEU A 100 4.11 3.57 6.91
N THR A 101 2.99 3.59 6.18
CA THR A 101 2.14 4.79 6.04
C THR A 101 1.64 5.25 7.41
N MET A 102 1.06 4.37 8.20
CA MET A 102 0.46 4.70 9.50
C MET A 102 1.51 5.08 10.55
N ARG A 103 2.64 4.38 10.58
CA ARG A 103 3.64 4.52 11.63
C ARG A 103 4.64 5.67 11.41
N TRP A 104 4.87 6.04 10.17
CA TRP A 104 5.92 7.01 9.83
C TRP A 104 5.49 8.03 8.77
N LEU A 105 5.04 7.57 7.60
CA LEU A 105 4.93 8.39 6.39
C LEU A 105 3.91 9.53 6.54
N LEU A 106 2.77 9.32 7.20
CA LEU A 106 1.76 10.37 7.39
C LEU A 106 2.31 11.58 8.13
N ASN A 107 3.09 11.37 9.19
CA ASN A 107 3.70 12.46 9.96
C ASN A 107 4.76 13.20 9.13
N VAL A 108 5.58 12.45 8.39
CA VAL A 108 6.62 13.04 7.53
C VAL A 108 5.99 13.85 6.38
N LEU A 109 4.90 13.36 5.78
CA LEU A 109 4.22 14.10 4.72
C LEU A 109 3.38 15.29 5.24
N LYS A 110 2.90 15.24 6.48
CA LYS A 110 2.31 16.42 7.13
C LYS A 110 3.37 17.54 7.24
N SER A 111 4.51 17.22 7.80
CA SER A 111 5.64 18.14 7.92
C SER A 111 6.18 18.59 6.55
N PHE A 112 6.21 17.71 5.54
CA PHE A 112 6.57 18.08 4.17
C PHE A 112 5.64 19.17 3.61
N ARG A 113 4.33 19.04 3.79
CA ARG A 113 3.33 20.02 3.32
C ARG A 113 3.46 21.38 4.00
N GLU A 114 3.86 21.39 5.27
CA GLU A 114 4.07 22.62 6.04
C GLU A 114 5.31 23.39 5.56
N ASN A 115 6.33 22.67 5.10
CA ASN A 115 7.61 23.24 4.67
C ASN A 115 7.76 23.43 3.15
N HIS A 116 6.91 22.77 2.35
CA HIS A 116 6.99 22.80 0.89
C HIS A 116 5.62 22.99 0.26
N ALA A 117 5.46 24.08 -0.51
CA ALA A 117 4.23 24.33 -1.27
C ALA A 117 4.01 23.32 -2.41
N LYS A 118 5.08 22.75 -2.95
CA LYS A 118 5.07 21.80 -4.08
C LYS A 118 6.24 20.79 -3.96
N PRO A 119 6.05 19.53 -4.39
CA PRO A 119 4.81 18.94 -4.91
C PRO A 119 3.79 18.66 -3.80
N LYS A 120 2.50 18.61 -4.16
CA LYS A 120 1.48 17.98 -3.32
C LYS A 120 1.61 16.48 -3.46
N VAL A 121 1.51 15.73 -2.37
CA VAL A 121 1.60 14.26 -2.37
C VAL A 121 0.25 13.68 -1.99
N GLU A 122 -0.30 12.85 -2.87
CA GLU A 122 -1.48 12.01 -2.64
C GLU A 122 -0.99 10.58 -2.37
N ILE A 123 -1.42 10.01 -1.23
CA ILE A 123 -1.00 8.66 -0.83
C ILE A 123 -2.10 7.68 -1.18
N ALA A 124 -1.73 6.58 -1.82
CA ALA A 124 -2.50 5.35 -1.83
C ALA A 124 -1.82 4.36 -0.86
N SER A 125 -2.41 4.24 0.32
CA SER A 125 -1.98 3.23 1.29
C SER A 125 -2.65 1.93 0.93
N VAL A 126 -1.86 0.93 0.56
CA VAL A 126 -2.35 -0.37 0.11
C VAL A 126 -1.76 -1.47 0.98
N TRP A 127 -2.57 -2.50 1.17
CA TRP A 127 -2.06 -3.78 1.57
C TRP A 127 -1.32 -4.36 0.36
N MET A 128 -0.06 -4.71 0.53
CA MET A 128 0.78 -5.23 -0.56
C MET A 128 1.13 -6.68 -0.25
N ASP A 129 0.52 -7.60 -1.01
CA ASP A 129 0.90 -9.02 -1.03
C ASP A 129 2.31 -9.22 -1.60
N PHE A 130 2.67 -8.35 -2.55
CA PHE A 130 3.96 -8.33 -3.22
C PHE A 130 4.47 -6.90 -3.31
N ASP A 131 5.74 -6.73 -2.97
CA ASP A 131 6.43 -5.43 -3.05
C ASP A 131 6.78 -5.09 -4.50
N THR A 132 5.74 -5.00 -5.34
CA THR A 132 5.85 -4.68 -6.76
C THR A 132 4.88 -3.58 -7.16
N VAL A 133 5.22 -2.87 -8.22
CA VAL A 133 4.36 -1.88 -8.84
C VAL A 133 4.59 -1.89 -10.36
N ASP A 134 3.50 -1.95 -11.11
CA ASP A 134 3.54 -1.77 -12.55
C ASP A 134 3.16 -0.33 -12.90
N PHE A 135 4.15 0.54 -12.98
CA PHE A 135 3.95 1.95 -13.32
C PHE A 135 3.36 2.19 -14.71
N SER A 136 3.29 1.17 -15.58
CA SER A 136 2.63 1.28 -16.87
C SER A 136 1.12 1.07 -16.78
N ARG A 137 0.66 0.39 -15.73
CA ARG A 137 -0.75 0.02 -15.52
C ARG A 137 -1.36 0.69 -14.30
N GLU A 138 -0.57 0.93 -13.27
CA GLU A 138 -1.03 1.54 -12.04
C GLU A 138 -0.81 3.05 -12.06
N PRO A 139 -1.75 3.86 -11.53
CA PRO A 139 -1.74 5.32 -11.65
C PRO A 139 -0.84 5.99 -10.60
N TYR A 140 0.41 5.51 -10.43
CA TYR A 140 1.35 6.05 -9.46
C TYR A 140 2.58 6.66 -10.14
N ASP A 141 3.07 7.76 -9.58
CA ASP A 141 4.32 8.41 -10.01
C ASP A 141 5.55 7.79 -9.35
N CYS A 142 5.36 7.30 -8.12
CA CYS A 142 6.36 6.60 -7.33
C CYS A 142 5.71 5.67 -6.30
N ALA A 143 6.49 4.76 -5.74
CA ALA A 143 6.04 3.86 -4.69
C ALA A 143 7.11 3.68 -3.62
N ILE A 144 6.72 3.43 -2.38
CA ILE A 144 7.63 2.88 -1.37
C ILE A 144 7.39 1.37 -1.34
N LEU A 145 8.45 0.60 -1.56
CA LEU A 145 8.41 -0.85 -1.61
C LEU A 145 9.42 -1.43 -0.63
N LEU A 146 9.10 -2.58 -0.04
CA LEU A 146 10.02 -3.38 0.75
C LEU A 146 10.72 -4.38 -0.17
N GLY A 147 12.03 -4.54 -0.04
CA GLY A 147 12.80 -5.50 -0.83
C GLY A 147 14.29 -5.23 -0.82
N ASN A 148 15.02 -5.91 -1.69
CA ASN A 148 16.49 -5.90 -1.76
C ASN A 148 17.07 -4.76 -2.62
N GLY A 149 16.23 -3.84 -3.13
CA GLY A 149 16.64 -2.71 -3.97
C GLY A 149 16.49 -2.92 -5.48
N TYR A 150 16.19 -4.15 -5.92
CA TYR A 150 15.89 -4.42 -7.33
C TYR A 150 14.38 -4.57 -7.56
N PHE A 151 13.77 -3.66 -8.28
CA PHE A 151 12.34 -3.61 -8.57
C PHE A 151 12.03 -3.58 -10.08
N GLY A 152 12.94 -4.16 -10.87
CA GLY A 152 12.80 -4.27 -12.33
C GLY A 152 13.67 -3.28 -13.10
N GLU A 153 13.99 -3.65 -14.35
CA GLU A 153 14.91 -2.89 -15.21
C GLU A 153 14.41 -1.48 -15.59
N SER A 154 13.10 -1.27 -15.63
CA SER A 154 12.45 0.00 -15.99
C SER A 154 12.38 1.01 -14.85
N THR A 155 12.82 0.65 -13.64
CA THR A 155 12.70 1.47 -12.44
C THR A 155 14.07 1.95 -11.93
N GLU A 156 14.04 3.06 -11.21
CA GLU A 156 15.09 3.51 -10.28
C GLU A 156 14.59 3.33 -8.86
N SER A 157 15.49 3.02 -7.95
CA SER A 157 15.20 2.86 -6.53
C SER A 157 16.24 3.57 -5.66
N ARG A 158 15.82 4.06 -4.49
CA ARG A 158 16.73 4.61 -3.46
C ARG A 158 16.27 4.14 -2.10
N LEU A 159 17.21 3.60 -1.35
CA LEU A 159 16.98 3.15 0.03
C LEU A 159 16.59 4.34 0.91
N LEU A 160 15.51 4.20 1.66
CA LEU A 160 15.12 5.11 2.73
C LEU A 160 15.68 4.63 4.08
N PHE A 161 15.42 3.37 4.43
CA PHE A 161 16.01 2.70 5.59
C PHE A 161 15.83 1.18 5.49
N SER A 162 16.73 0.44 6.17
CA SER A 162 16.70 -1.03 6.23
C SER A 162 15.61 -1.53 7.17
N GLU A 163 15.05 -2.71 6.88
CA GLU A 163 14.12 -3.42 7.75
C GLU A 163 14.87 -4.14 8.87
N TRP A 164 14.37 -4.00 10.11
CA TRP A 164 14.88 -4.67 11.29
C TRP A 164 13.75 -5.34 12.04
N LEU A 165 13.73 -6.67 12.08
CA LEU A 165 12.70 -7.43 12.77
C LEU A 165 13.08 -7.70 14.22
N ILE A 166 12.10 -7.49 15.13
CA ILE A 166 12.24 -7.73 16.55
C ILE A 166 10.89 -8.19 17.13
N PRO A 167 10.86 -9.15 18.09
CA PRO A 167 9.64 -9.50 18.79
C PRO A 167 9.16 -8.37 19.71
N VAL A 168 7.84 -8.17 19.75
CA VAL A 168 7.16 -7.18 20.59
C VAL A 168 5.95 -7.79 21.29
N CYS A 169 5.64 -7.30 22.50
CA CYS A 169 4.45 -7.67 23.23
C CYS A 169 3.92 -6.49 24.05
N THR A 170 2.73 -6.61 24.62
CA THR A 170 2.28 -5.67 25.65
C THR A 170 3.17 -5.79 26.91
N PRO A 171 3.39 -4.70 27.70
CA PRO A 171 4.17 -4.74 28.93
C PRO A 171 3.70 -5.83 29.92
N SER A 172 2.41 -6.13 29.98
CA SER A 172 1.88 -7.17 30.87
C SER A 172 2.33 -8.59 30.52
N LEU A 173 2.71 -8.85 29.27
CA LEU A 173 3.24 -10.14 28.82
C LEU A 173 4.77 -10.24 28.84
N LEU A 174 5.47 -9.15 29.20
CA LEU A 174 6.92 -9.05 29.04
C LEU A 174 7.68 -10.19 29.75
N GLU A 175 7.37 -10.47 31.01
CA GLU A 175 8.04 -11.50 31.79
C GLU A 175 7.74 -12.91 31.30
N SER A 176 6.49 -13.18 30.93
CA SER A 176 6.09 -14.45 30.33
C SER A 176 6.78 -14.68 29.00
N ALA A 177 6.81 -13.65 28.12
CA ALA A 177 7.47 -13.74 26.83
C ALA A 177 8.98 -13.98 26.95
N ARG A 178 9.65 -13.37 27.94
CA ARG A 178 11.09 -13.56 28.17
C ARG A 178 11.47 -14.97 28.63
N HIS A 179 10.69 -15.52 29.53
CA HIS A 179 11.04 -16.77 30.21
C HIS A 179 10.31 -17.98 29.66
N GLN A 180 9.17 -17.81 29.02
CA GLN A 180 8.25 -18.87 28.61
C GLN A 180 7.65 -18.64 27.22
N LEU A 181 8.42 -18.12 26.27
CA LEU A 181 7.93 -17.85 24.90
C LEU A 181 7.17 -19.04 24.26
N PRO A 182 7.59 -20.32 24.47
CA PRO A 182 6.83 -21.45 23.93
C PRO A 182 5.40 -21.62 24.49
N GLN A 183 5.08 -20.94 25.58
CA GLN A 183 3.74 -20.94 26.19
C GLN A 183 2.92 -19.70 25.82
N CYS A 184 3.52 -18.76 25.11
CA CYS A 184 2.84 -17.56 24.63
C CYS A 184 2.25 -17.82 23.24
N ASP A 185 1.11 -17.17 22.97
CA ASP A 185 0.57 -17.16 21.62
C ASP A 185 1.49 -16.34 20.69
N LEU A 186 1.92 -16.96 19.59
CA LEU A 186 2.69 -16.29 18.57
C LEU A 186 1.76 -15.60 17.59
N ILE A 187 2.07 -14.35 17.27
CA ILE A 187 1.36 -13.56 16.26
C ILE A 187 2.25 -13.47 15.02
N HIS A 188 1.73 -13.94 13.90
CA HIS A 188 2.41 -13.97 12.61
C HIS A 188 1.86 -12.83 11.74
N PRO A 189 2.65 -11.79 11.45
CA PRO A 189 2.21 -10.66 10.62
C PRO A 189 2.28 -10.94 9.12
N SER A 190 2.68 -12.14 8.75
CA SER A 190 2.74 -12.62 7.36
C SER A 190 2.14 -14.03 7.26
N PRO A 191 1.34 -14.32 6.20
CA PRO A 191 0.67 -15.62 6.02
C PRO A 191 1.65 -16.80 5.95
N ASP A 192 2.84 -16.58 5.40
CA ASP A 192 3.91 -17.58 5.29
C ASP A 192 4.77 -17.71 6.56
N ARG A 193 4.49 -16.92 7.60
CA ARG A 193 5.21 -16.94 8.90
C ARG A 193 6.72 -16.70 8.79
N ARG A 194 7.18 -16.05 7.72
CA ARG A 194 8.61 -15.87 7.42
C ARG A 194 9.36 -15.07 8.48
N ASP A 195 8.69 -14.10 9.12
CA ASP A 195 9.34 -13.14 10.02
C ASP A 195 9.86 -13.84 11.29
N TRP A 196 9.04 -14.68 11.93
CA TRP A 196 9.46 -15.49 13.04
C TRP A 196 10.56 -16.49 12.64
N ARG A 197 10.45 -17.16 11.47
CA ARG A 197 11.48 -18.09 11.00
C ARG A 197 12.82 -17.39 10.78
N ARG A 198 12.82 -16.20 10.19
CA ARG A 198 14.02 -15.39 9.99
C ARG A 198 14.67 -15.04 11.32
N TRP A 199 13.87 -14.56 12.30
CA TRP A 199 14.37 -14.16 13.62
C TRP A 199 14.94 -15.36 14.39
N LEU A 200 14.22 -16.46 14.51
CA LEU A 200 14.67 -17.68 15.19
C LEU A 200 15.93 -18.28 14.55
N LYS A 201 15.97 -18.37 13.23
CA LYS A 201 17.15 -18.88 12.51
C LYS A 201 18.39 -18.01 12.74
N ARG A 202 18.21 -16.68 12.77
CA ARG A 202 19.34 -15.75 12.91
C ARG A 202 19.86 -15.66 14.33
N THR A 203 18.98 -15.68 15.31
CA THR A 203 19.34 -15.58 16.73
C THR A 203 19.80 -16.92 17.32
N GLY A 204 19.29 -18.04 16.80
CA GLY A 204 19.48 -19.36 17.37
C GLY A 204 18.74 -19.58 18.70
N LEU A 205 17.90 -18.63 19.11
CA LEU A 205 17.09 -18.73 20.30
C LEU A 205 15.93 -19.70 20.11
N PHE A 206 15.48 -20.36 21.17
CA PHE A 206 14.34 -21.28 21.20
C PHE A 206 14.38 -22.35 20.09
N PRO A 207 15.43 -23.16 20.01
CA PRO A 207 15.52 -24.24 19.02
C PRO A 207 14.33 -25.19 19.16
N GLY A 208 13.63 -25.44 18.04
CA GLY A 208 12.44 -26.29 18.03
C GLY A 208 11.12 -25.63 18.47
N LEU A 209 11.08 -24.29 18.58
CA LEU A 209 9.83 -23.59 18.85
C LEU A 209 8.78 -23.94 17.78
N ASP A 210 7.62 -24.42 18.24
CA ASP A 210 6.49 -24.71 17.37
C ASP A 210 5.86 -23.40 16.86
N MET A 211 5.86 -23.20 15.56
CA MET A 211 5.26 -22.05 14.88
C MET A 211 3.98 -22.44 14.12
N SER A 212 3.48 -23.65 14.28
CA SER A 212 2.29 -24.12 13.56
C SER A 212 0.99 -23.46 14.05
N GLY A 213 0.98 -23.10 15.34
CA GLY A 213 -0.11 -22.38 15.99
C GLY A 213 -0.04 -20.86 15.86
N GLY A 214 -0.87 -20.18 16.62
CA GLY A 214 -0.91 -18.73 16.73
C GLY A 214 -1.87 -18.04 15.76
N ILE A 215 -1.92 -16.71 15.86
CA ILE A 215 -2.79 -15.86 15.02
C ILE A 215 -2.01 -15.39 13.80
N VAL A 216 -2.59 -15.51 12.61
CA VAL A 216 -1.96 -15.10 11.35
C VAL A 216 -2.68 -13.85 10.83
N PHE A 217 -1.91 -12.84 10.51
CA PHE A 217 -2.36 -11.61 9.89
C PHE A 217 -1.65 -11.39 8.54
N ASP A 218 -2.05 -10.35 7.85
CA ASP A 218 -1.52 -9.99 6.53
C ASP A 218 -0.51 -8.82 6.61
N THR A 219 -0.45 -8.10 7.75
CA THR A 219 0.41 -6.92 7.90
C THR A 219 1.06 -6.86 9.29
N LEU A 220 2.26 -6.27 9.36
CA LEU A 220 2.93 -5.92 10.62
C LEU A 220 2.07 -5.02 11.51
N GLU A 221 1.22 -4.17 10.92
CA GLU A 221 0.32 -3.29 11.67
C GLU A 221 -0.71 -4.08 12.48
N GLN A 222 -1.40 -5.03 11.82
CA GLN A 222 -2.40 -5.88 12.49
C GLN A 222 -1.76 -6.72 13.60
N GLY A 223 -0.58 -7.31 13.33
CA GLY A 223 0.19 -8.06 14.32
C GLY A 223 0.59 -7.19 15.52
N SER A 224 1.08 -5.97 15.27
CA SER A 224 1.44 -5.02 16.33
C SER A 224 0.24 -4.59 17.16
N LEU A 225 -0.91 -4.31 16.54
CA LEU A 225 -2.15 -3.99 17.25
C LEU A 225 -2.61 -5.15 18.15
N ALA A 226 -2.58 -6.38 17.64
CA ALA A 226 -2.94 -7.55 18.42
C ALA A 226 -1.99 -7.73 19.63
N ALA A 227 -0.68 -7.49 19.46
CA ALA A 227 0.28 -7.51 20.55
C ALA A 227 0.02 -6.42 21.60
N MET A 228 -0.34 -5.19 21.18
CA MET A 228 -0.72 -4.11 22.09
C MET A 228 -1.92 -4.46 22.96
N HIS A 229 -2.88 -5.21 22.40
CA HIS A 229 -4.06 -5.68 23.10
C HIS A 229 -3.84 -6.96 23.93
N GLY A 230 -2.59 -7.46 24.02
CA GLY A 230 -2.23 -8.58 24.86
C GLY A 230 -2.58 -9.96 24.29
N HIS A 231 -2.82 -10.06 22.97
CA HIS A 231 -3.15 -11.32 22.32
C HIS A 231 -1.93 -12.23 22.05
N GLY A 232 -0.71 -11.79 22.41
CA GLY A 232 0.49 -12.59 22.25
C GLY A 232 1.74 -11.78 21.93
N VAL A 233 2.74 -12.45 21.37
CA VAL A 233 4.02 -11.88 20.96
C VAL A 233 4.07 -11.81 19.44
N ALA A 234 4.26 -10.61 18.89
CA ALA A 234 4.30 -10.38 17.43
C ALA A 234 5.72 -10.07 16.96
N MET A 235 6.01 -10.37 15.70
CA MET A 235 7.14 -9.76 15.01
C MET A 235 6.76 -8.37 14.52
N ALA A 236 7.67 -7.41 14.68
CA ALA A 236 7.49 -6.04 14.23
C ALA A 236 8.78 -5.48 13.61
N ASP A 237 8.67 -4.46 12.76
CA ASP A 237 9.82 -3.66 12.36
C ASP A 237 10.18 -2.70 13.50
N LEU A 238 11.42 -2.76 13.95
CA LEU A 238 11.93 -1.97 15.07
C LEU A 238 11.75 -0.47 14.82
N ARG A 239 12.06 0.02 13.61
CA ARG A 239 12.02 1.44 13.27
C ARG A 239 10.59 1.98 13.22
N LEU A 240 9.65 1.18 12.75
CA LEU A 240 8.24 1.54 12.67
C LEU A 240 7.50 1.40 14.01
N THR A 241 8.13 0.74 14.99
CA THR A 241 7.52 0.47 16.31
C THR A 241 7.99 1.43 17.40
N LEU A 242 8.94 2.31 17.11
CA LEU A 242 9.59 3.20 18.09
C LEU A 242 8.61 4.03 18.93
N GLU A 243 7.57 4.59 18.32
CA GLU A 243 6.60 5.40 19.05
C GLU A 243 5.76 4.57 20.03
N ALA A 244 5.42 3.33 19.66
CA ALA A 244 4.70 2.41 20.53
C ALA A 244 5.56 1.92 21.71
N LEU A 245 6.87 1.77 21.49
CA LEU A 245 7.83 1.45 22.54
C LEU A 245 8.02 2.64 23.50
N LYS A 246 8.19 3.86 22.99
CA LYS A 246 8.34 5.09 23.79
C LYS A 246 7.09 5.38 24.63
N SER A 247 5.91 5.15 24.08
CA SER A 247 4.64 5.37 24.78
C SER A 247 4.27 4.25 25.78
N GLY A 248 5.06 3.17 25.83
CA GLY A 248 4.79 2.03 26.69
C GLY A 248 3.61 1.15 26.25
N LEU A 249 3.12 1.31 25.04
CA LEU A 249 2.09 0.43 24.46
C LEU A 249 2.66 -0.94 24.08
N LEU A 250 3.93 -0.97 23.70
CA LEU A 250 4.69 -2.19 23.44
C LEU A 250 5.96 -2.22 24.28
N ALA A 251 6.47 -3.42 24.51
CA ALA A 251 7.73 -3.70 25.16
C ALA A 251 8.51 -4.74 24.36
N LEU A 252 9.84 -4.78 24.53
CA LEU A 252 10.75 -5.71 23.91
C LEU A 252 11.05 -6.88 24.87
N PRO A 253 10.52 -8.09 24.61
CA PRO A 253 10.88 -9.26 25.41
C PRO A 253 12.31 -9.71 25.17
N PHE A 254 12.87 -9.44 23.98
CA PHE A 254 14.24 -9.78 23.59
C PHE A 254 14.98 -8.54 23.11
N ARG A 255 16.30 -8.58 23.15
CA ARG A 255 17.18 -7.50 22.71
C ARG A 255 17.64 -7.66 21.26
N GLU A 256 17.50 -8.85 20.70
CA GLU A 256 18.03 -9.22 19.40
C GLU A 256 17.09 -8.72 18.30
N ALA A 257 17.52 -7.67 17.60
CA ALA A 257 16.94 -7.23 16.34
C ALA A 257 17.76 -7.80 15.17
N ILE A 258 17.09 -8.30 14.15
CA ILE A 258 17.76 -8.86 12.97
C ILE A 258 17.52 -8.00 11.74
N ALA A 259 18.56 -7.74 10.95
CA ALA A 259 18.43 -7.23 9.59
C ALA A 259 17.96 -8.36 8.67
N THR A 260 16.95 -8.09 7.85
CA THR A 260 16.41 -9.08 6.90
C THR A 260 17.16 -9.14 5.57
N GLY A 261 18.00 -8.14 5.29
CA GLY A 261 18.60 -7.87 3.98
C GLY A 261 17.69 -7.02 3.09
N ASP A 262 16.43 -6.87 3.46
CA ASP A 262 15.47 -6.01 2.78
C ASP A 262 15.46 -4.60 3.40
N GLY A 263 14.88 -3.66 2.68
CA GLY A 263 14.69 -2.27 3.15
C GLY A 263 13.53 -1.59 2.43
N TYR A 264 13.10 -0.48 2.95
CA TYR A 264 12.11 0.37 2.32
C TYR A 264 12.77 1.30 1.32
N TYR A 265 12.37 1.18 0.06
CA TYR A 265 12.92 1.95 -1.06
C TYR A 265 11.86 2.84 -1.66
N LEU A 266 12.21 4.08 -1.95
CA LEU A 266 11.43 4.88 -2.90
C LEU A 266 11.79 4.45 -4.31
N VAL A 267 10.79 4.04 -5.09
CA VAL A 267 10.91 3.46 -6.43
C VAL A 267 10.10 4.29 -7.42
N TRP A 268 10.63 4.53 -8.63
CA TRP A 268 9.95 5.28 -9.69
C TRP A 268 10.42 4.86 -11.08
N PRO A 269 9.65 5.15 -12.16
CA PRO A 269 10.08 4.86 -13.53
C PRO A 269 11.33 5.65 -13.92
N LYS A 270 12.30 5.02 -14.58
CA LYS A 270 13.53 5.70 -15.08
C LYS A 270 13.23 6.94 -15.93
N ASN A 271 12.16 6.87 -16.73
CA ASN A 271 11.75 7.94 -17.65
C ASN A 271 10.62 8.81 -17.06
N SER A 272 10.56 8.96 -15.73
CA SER A 272 9.51 9.74 -15.07
C SER A 272 9.59 11.22 -15.42
N LEU A 273 8.49 11.77 -15.93
CA LEU A 273 8.33 13.23 -16.13
C LEU A 273 8.27 14.01 -14.81
N ARG A 274 8.13 13.32 -13.68
CA ARG A 274 8.03 13.89 -12.32
C ARG A 274 9.34 13.78 -11.54
N ARG A 275 10.45 13.41 -12.18
CA ARG A 275 11.75 13.13 -11.54
C ARG A 275 12.14 14.20 -10.52
N GLN A 276 12.12 15.47 -10.88
CA GLN A 276 12.48 16.57 -9.98
C GLN A 276 11.61 16.65 -8.72
N SER A 277 10.31 16.40 -8.87
CA SER A 277 9.36 16.34 -7.73
C SER A 277 9.62 15.13 -6.84
N ILE A 278 9.94 13.99 -7.43
CA ILE A 278 10.27 12.75 -6.70
C ILE A 278 11.59 12.92 -5.94
N GLU A 279 12.62 13.51 -6.55
CA GLU A 279 13.92 13.76 -5.90
C GLU A 279 13.79 14.73 -4.71
N ARG A 280 12.89 15.74 -4.80
CA ARG A 280 12.58 16.63 -3.68
C ARG A 280 11.90 15.87 -2.53
N LEU A 281 10.93 15.02 -2.85
CA LEU A 281 10.30 14.15 -1.86
C LEU A 281 11.33 13.20 -1.24
N LEU A 282 12.16 12.55 -2.04
CA LEU A 282 13.21 11.64 -1.57
C LEU A 282 14.17 12.32 -0.58
N ALA A 283 14.63 13.52 -0.90
CA ALA A 283 15.51 14.28 -0.01
C ALA A 283 14.84 14.52 1.36
N TRP A 284 13.55 14.87 1.36
CA TRP A 284 12.79 15.04 2.60
C TRP A 284 12.58 13.74 3.36
N LEU A 285 12.22 12.66 2.68
CA LEU A 285 12.04 11.34 3.32
C LEU A 285 13.34 10.86 3.98
N ASN A 286 14.49 11.04 3.30
CA ASN A 286 15.80 10.67 3.85
C ASN A 286 16.17 11.51 5.10
N LEU A 287 15.88 12.81 5.07
CA LEU A 287 16.14 13.70 6.20
C LEU A 287 15.31 13.34 7.44
N ASN A 288 14.13 12.74 7.22
CA ASN A 288 13.20 12.36 8.27
C ASN A 288 13.09 10.84 8.47
N SER A 289 14.10 10.08 8.01
CA SER A 289 14.15 8.64 8.22
C SER A 289 14.14 8.29 9.71
N PRO A 290 13.41 7.23 10.14
CA PRO A 290 13.35 6.86 11.54
C PRO A 290 14.71 6.41 12.05
N VAL A 291 15.20 7.09 13.07
CA VAL A 291 16.48 6.79 13.71
C VAL A 291 16.22 5.85 14.87
N VAL A 292 16.91 4.72 14.91
CA VAL A 292 16.88 3.81 16.07
C VAL A 292 17.56 4.52 17.24
N PRO A 293 16.85 4.77 18.35
CA PRO A 293 17.47 5.35 19.52
C PRO A 293 18.51 4.39 20.10
N SER A 294 19.37 4.89 20.98
CA SER A 294 20.30 4.09 21.77
C SER A 294 19.53 3.26 22.81
N LEU A 295 18.75 2.31 22.35
CA LEU A 295 18.17 1.25 23.17
C LEU A 295 19.26 0.18 23.37
N ASP A 296 19.18 -0.54 24.48
CA ASP A 296 20.04 -1.70 24.74
C ASP A 296 19.59 -2.87 23.84
N ILE A 297 19.82 -2.72 22.53
CA ILE A 297 19.45 -3.66 21.47
C ILE A 297 20.71 -4.19 20.81
N VAL A 298 20.73 -5.50 20.61
CA VAL A 298 21.76 -6.21 19.84
C VAL A 298 21.32 -6.32 18.39
N CYS A 299 21.92 -5.52 17.51
CA CYS A 299 21.64 -5.53 16.08
C CYS A 299 22.45 -6.63 15.39
N LEU A 300 21.79 -7.65 14.87
CA LEU A 300 22.40 -8.74 14.12
C LEU A 300 22.27 -8.42 12.62
N GLU A 301 23.37 -7.99 12.01
CA GLU A 301 23.43 -7.63 10.59
C GLU A 301 23.07 -8.82 9.68
N TYR A 302 22.60 -8.53 8.47
CA TYR A 302 22.27 -9.54 7.47
C TYR A 302 23.50 -10.34 7.07
N ASP A 303 23.33 -11.65 6.98
CA ASP A 303 24.38 -12.59 6.58
C ASP A 303 23.82 -13.58 5.54
N GLU A 304 24.15 -13.35 4.27
CA GLU A 304 23.68 -14.18 3.15
C GLU A 304 23.95 -15.66 3.34
N LYS A 305 25.09 -16.04 3.96
CA LYS A 305 25.47 -17.44 4.17
C LYS A 305 24.57 -18.19 5.15
N ARG A 306 23.77 -17.48 5.94
CA ARG A 306 22.86 -18.09 6.92
C ARG A 306 21.40 -18.12 6.44
N PHE A 307 21.08 -17.48 5.32
CA PHE A 307 19.71 -17.46 4.78
C PHE A 307 19.53 -18.31 3.51
N SER A 308 20.62 -18.83 2.94
CA SER A 308 20.62 -19.81 1.84
C SER A 308 20.32 -21.25 2.31
#